data_5ff488d025c8ee47c4d27645a7e8c9b4
#
_entry.id   5ff488d025c8ee47c4d27645a7e8c9b4
#
_cell.length_a   1.000
_cell.length_b   1.000
_cell.length_c   1.000
_cell.angle_alpha   90.00
_cell.angle_beta   90.00
_cell.angle_gamma   90.00
#
_symmetry.space_group_name_H-M   'P 1'
#
loop_
_entity.id
_entity.type
_entity.pdbx_description
1 polymer ?
#
loop_
_entity_poly.entity_id
_entity_poly.type
_entity_poly.pdbx_seq_one_letter_code
_entity_poly.pdbx_strand_id
1 'polypeptide(L)'
;ISTLKNCNFMISFGMAENFSMERDFLQFNDENEIHMYDHTINNSYFYKRIYKSIKRLLYLKSSFKNIKKKFQDFEDYKHIIKNKNVTHFKEKIGSLNDTTISKVINRIENNKKVFLKSDIEGDEFKFIDEINKNSKNIHLMAIEFHFLDKNRNQLKEAIFELKKTFNLVHLHGNNYAGYCSDGLPKVLEITFTNKEYYKVNEN
;
A
#
# COMPACT_ATOMS: atom_id res chain seq x y z
N ILE A 1 -9.56 11.37 6.45
CA ILE A 1 -9.50 12.15 5.18
C ILE A 1 -8.77 13.49 5.41
N SER A 2 -9.05 14.23 6.50
CA SER A 2 -8.38 15.51 6.77
C SER A 2 -6.85 15.37 6.89
N THR A 3 -6.37 14.33 7.57
CA THR A 3 -4.94 14.06 7.76
C THR A 3 -4.22 13.74 6.45
N LEU A 4 -4.86 13.00 5.54
CA LEU A 4 -4.30 12.65 4.24
C LEU A 4 -4.07 13.90 3.36
N LYS A 5 -4.96 14.89 3.43
CA LYS A 5 -4.82 16.15 2.70
C LYS A 5 -3.63 17.00 3.15
N ASN A 6 -3.09 16.73 4.34
CA ASN A 6 -1.88 17.40 4.83
C ASN A 6 -0.58 16.77 4.31
N CYS A 7 -0.64 15.58 3.69
CA CYS A 7 0.49 14.96 3.02
C CYS A 7 0.60 15.49 1.59
N ASN A 8 1.82 15.66 1.10
CA ASN A 8 2.12 16.10 -0.26
C ASN A 8 2.98 15.10 -1.04
N PHE A 9 3.33 13.99 -0.40
CA PHE A 9 4.07 12.90 -1.01
C PHE A 9 3.50 11.56 -0.57
N MET A 10 3.33 10.63 -1.50
CA MET A 10 2.87 9.27 -1.21
C MET A 10 3.94 8.25 -1.60
N ILE A 11 4.22 7.33 -0.70
CA ILE A 11 4.93 6.09 -0.99
C ILE A 11 3.89 4.97 -1.03
N SER A 12 3.81 4.22 -2.14
CA SER A 12 2.90 3.09 -2.28
C SER A 12 3.69 1.81 -2.52
N PHE A 13 3.62 0.87 -1.59
CA PHE A 13 4.18 -0.47 -1.69
C PHE A 13 3.09 -1.48 -2.02
N GLY A 14 3.30 -2.27 -3.09
CA GLY A 14 2.31 -3.22 -3.58
C GLY A 14 1.15 -2.52 -4.28
N MET A 15 1.18 -2.47 -5.60
CA MET A 15 0.19 -1.70 -6.36
C MET A 15 -1.08 -2.50 -6.66
N ALA A 16 -0.98 -3.84 -6.73
CA ALA A 16 -2.04 -4.70 -7.22
C ALA A 16 -2.68 -4.16 -8.53
N GLU A 17 -4.02 -4.22 -8.65
CA GLU A 17 -4.73 -3.72 -9.85
C GLU A 17 -5.66 -2.53 -9.53
N ASN A 18 -5.63 -2.05 -8.29
CA ASN A 18 -6.48 -0.96 -7.83
C ASN A 18 -5.64 0.27 -7.47
N PHE A 19 -5.73 1.28 -8.31
CA PHE A 19 -5.02 2.56 -8.17
C PHE A 19 -5.94 3.68 -7.66
N SER A 20 -7.06 3.35 -7.01
CA SER A 20 -8.03 4.36 -6.58
C SER A 20 -7.44 5.33 -5.57
N MET A 21 -6.70 4.81 -4.57
CA MET A 21 -6.08 5.62 -3.53
C MET A 21 -5.00 6.55 -4.10
N GLU A 22 -4.18 6.06 -5.01
CA GLU A 22 -3.16 6.86 -5.70
C GLU A 22 -3.78 7.96 -6.56
N ARG A 23 -4.86 7.66 -7.29
CA ARG A 23 -5.61 8.67 -8.07
C ARG A 23 -6.24 9.72 -7.18
N ASP A 24 -6.92 9.30 -6.11
CA ASP A 24 -7.55 10.22 -5.17
C ASP A 24 -6.51 11.12 -4.49
N PHE A 25 -5.34 10.58 -4.16
CA PHE A 25 -4.25 11.37 -3.59
C PHE A 25 -3.74 12.44 -4.54
N LEU A 26 -3.58 12.14 -5.82
CA LEU A 26 -3.18 13.12 -6.84
C LEU A 26 -4.25 14.22 -7.07
N GLN A 27 -5.53 13.89 -6.85
CA GLN A 27 -6.62 14.86 -7.03
C GLN A 27 -6.73 15.88 -5.87
N PHE A 28 -6.12 15.61 -4.70
CA PHE A 28 -6.18 16.56 -3.59
C PHE A 28 -5.34 17.82 -3.84
N ASN A 29 -4.24 17.70 -4.58
CA ASN A 29 -3.38 18.83 -4.95
C ASN A 29 -2.54 18.43 -6.17
N ASP A 30 -2.43 19.31 -7.15
CA ASP A 30 -1.66 19.13 -8.39
C ASP A 30 -0.14 18.99 -8.16
N GLU A 31 0.34 19.40 -6.98
CA GLU A 31 1.74 19.28 -6.57
C GLU A 31 2.05 17.96 -5.84
N ASN A 32 1.03 17.13 -5.59
CA ASN A 32 1.25 15.85 -4.94
C ASN A 32 2.07 14.91 -5.83
N GLU A 33 3.04 14.23 -5.21
CA GLU A 33 3.93 13.28 -5.87
C GLU A 33 3.76 11.88 -5.30
N ILE A 34 3.98 10.87 -6.13
CA ILE A 34 3.87 9.46 -5.73
C ILE A 34 5.09 8.67 -6.22
N HIS A 35 5.74 7.97 -5.30
CA HIS A 35 6.64 6.87 -5.62
C HIS A 35 5.94 5.53 -5.38
N MET A 36 5.77 4.75 -6.44
CA MET A 36 5.17 3.41 -6.40
C MET A 36 6.26 2.36 -6.53
N TYR A 37 6.22 1.33 -5.69
CA TYR A 37 7.20 0.25 -5.66
C TYR A 37 6.50 -1.10 -5.82
N ASP A 38 6.72 -1.74 -6.96
CA ASP A 38 6.23 -3.09 -7.23
C ASP A 38 7.07 -3.72 -8.35
N HIS A 39 7.76 -4.81 -8.04
CA HIS A 39 8.60 -5.52 -9.01
C HIS A 39 7.79 -6.45 -9.93
N THR A 40 6.55 -6.76 -9.57
CA THR A 40 5.69 -7.71 -10.29
C THR A 40 4.85 -7.05 -11.38
N ILE A 41 4.44 -5.79 -11.16
CA ILE A 41 3.54 -5.05 -12.05
C ILE A 41 4.32 -4.41 -13.22
N ASN A 42 3.92 -4.78 -14.43
CA ASN A 42 4.44 -4.23 -15.68
C ASN A 42 3.50 -4.59 -16.84
N ASN A 43 3.77 -4.11 -18.05
CA ASN A 43 2.93 -4.41 -19.22
C ASN A 43 2.75 -5.92 -19.45
N SER A 44 3.81 -6.74 -19.28
CA SER A 44 3.73 -8.19 -19.45
C SER A 44 2.78 -8.85 -18.45
N TYR A 45 2.72 -8.33 -17.21
CA TYR A 45 1.77 -8.78 -16.20
C TYR A 45 0.32 -8.63 -16.70
N PHE A 46 -0.04 -7.45 -17.19
CA PHE A 46 -1.40 -7.19 -17.69
C PHE A 46 -1.72 -8.01 -18.94
N TYR A 47 -0.80 -8.11 -19.89
CA TYR A 47 -1.00 -8.97 -21.07
C TYR A 47 -1.26 -10.43 -20.70
N LYS A 48 -0.50 -10.98 -19.75
CA LYS A 48 -0.71 -12.36 -19.26
C LYS A 48 -2.08 -12.54 -18.62
N ARG A 49 -2.55 -11.55 -17.85
CA ARG A 49 -3.88 -11.61 -17.20
C ARG A 49 -5.03 -11.50 -18.21
N ILE A 50 -4.92 -10.60 -19.18
CA ILE A 50 -5.89 -10.47 -20.26
C ILE A 50 -5.94 -11.80 -21.05
N TYR A 51 -4.81 -12.32 -21.48
CA TYR A 51 -4.73 -13.60 -22.19
C TYR A 51 -5.35 -14.75 -21.41
N LYS A 52 -5.01 -14.86 -20.10
CA LYS A 52 -5.61 -15.87 -19.21
C LYS A 52 -7.14 -15.73 -19.11
N SER A 53 -7.65 -14.50 -19.07
CA SER A 53 -9.09 -14.25 -19.01
C SER A 53 -9.79 -14.63 -20.31
N ILE A 54 -9.19 -14.33 -21.47
CA ILE A 54 -9.68 -14.75 -22.79
C ILE A 54 -9.71 -16.28 -22.89
N LYS A 55 -8.60 -16.94 -22.52
CA LYS A 55 -8.54 -18.41 -22.50
C LYS A 55 -9.63 -19.02 -21.61
N ARG A 56 -9.85 -18.45 -20.41
CA ARG A 56 -10.93 -18.93 -19.50
C ARG A 56 -12.32 -18.69 -20.07
N LEU A 57 -12.54 -17.64 -20.86
CA LEU A 57 -13.82 -17.42 -21.55
C LEU A 57 -14.10 -18.53 -22.57
N LEU A 58 -13.10 -18.95 -23.36
CA LEU A 58 -13.24 -20.05 -24.33
C LEU A 58 -13.65 -21.37 -23.67
N TYR A 59 -13.29 -21.56 -22.38
CA TYR A 59 -13.69 -22.72 -21.58
C TYR A 59 -14.95 -22.47 -20.73
N LEU A 60 -15.73 -21.41 -20.99
CA LEU A 60 -16.91 -21.00 -20.22
C LEU A 60 -16.66 -20.77 -18.71
N LYS A 61 -15.40 -20.49 -18.33
CA LYS A 61 -14.96 -20.27 -16.92
C LYS A 61 -14.74 -18.79 -16.58
N SER A 62 -15.14 -17.88 -17.47
CA SER A 62 -15.03 -16.43 -17.30
C SER A 62 -16.18 -15.75 -18.05
N SER A 63 -16.29 -14.43 -17.90
CA SER A 63 -17.29 -13.62 -18.60
C SER A 63 -16.63 -12.48 -19.38
N PHE A 64 -17.32 -11.94 -20.37
CA PHE A 64 -16.91 -10.73 -21.09
C PHE A 64 -16.67 -9.54 -20.13
N LYS A 65 -17.49 -9.44 -19.07
CA LYS A 65 -17.31 -8.41 -18.01
C LYS A 65 -15.94 -8.51 -17.35
N ASN A 66 -15.47 -9.73 -17.06
CA ASN A 66 -14.15 -9.93 -16.48
C ASN A 66 -13.01 -9.53 -17.42
N ILE A 67 -13.15 -9.82 -18.72
CA ILE A 67 -12.15 -9.41 -19.72
C ILE A 67 -12.12 -7.88 -19.81
N LYS A 68 -13.29 -7.24 -19.93
CA LYS A 68 -13.39 -5.78 -19.97
C LYS A 68 -12.73 -5.14 -18.74
N LYS A 69 -12.95 -5.72 -17.56
CA LYS A 69 -12.29 -5.25 -16.33
C LYS A 69 -10.75 -5.35 -16.43
N LYS A 70 -10.20 -6.45 -16.97
CA LYS A 70 -8.73 -6.58 -17.12
C LYS A 70 -8.13 -5.59 -18.10
N PHE A 71 -8.85 -5.24 -19.15
CA PHE A 71 -8.44 -4.16 -20.03
C PHE A 71 -8.49 -2.80 -19.32
N GLN A 72 -9.54 -2.54 -18.53
CA GLN A 72 -9.65 -1.32 -17.75
C GLN A 72 -8.51 -1.20 -16.72
N ASP A 73 -8.22 -2.27 -15.97
CA ASP A 73 -7.11 -2.33 -15.01
C ASP A 73 -5.77 -1.94 -15.70
N PHE A 74 -5.57 -2.40 -16.96
CA PHE A 74 -4.38 -2.07 -17.74
C PHE A 74 -4.35 -0.62 -18.22
N GLU A 75 -5.47 -0.07 -18.69
CA GLU A 75 -5.56 1.35 -19.05
C GLU A 75 -5.35 2.25 -17.82
N ASP A 76 -5.91 1.88 -16.67
CA ASP A 76 -5.71 2.59 -15.40
C ASP A 76 -4.22 2.62 -15.01
N TYR A 77 -3.53 1.48 -15.14
CA TYR A 77 -2.08 1.42 -14.94
C TYR A 77 -1.32 2.34 -15.88
N LYS A 78 -1.60 2.27 -17.19
CA LYS A 78 -0.95 3.15 -18.17
C LYS A 78 -1.22 4.62 -17.92
N HIS A 79 -2.42 4.95 -17.48
CA HIS A 79 -2.80 6.33 -17.18
C HIS A 79 -2.01 6.86 -15.98
N ILE A 80 -1.93 6.08 -14.89
CA ILE A 80 -1.27 6.55 -13.67
C ILE A 80 0.25 6.69 -13.86
N ILE A 81 0.92 5.75 -14.53
CA ILE A 81 2.38 5.83 -14.76
C ILE A 81 2.81 6.90 -15.77
N LYS A 82 1.86 7.46 -16.55
CA LYS A 82 2.11 8.60 -17.44
C LYS A 82 2.00 9.95 -16.74
N ASN A 83 1.47 9.98 -15.53
CA ASN A 83 1.39 11.22 -14.77
C ASN A 83 2.80 11.67 -14.40
N LYS A 84 3.13 12.94 -14.67
CA LYS A 84 4.46 13.53 -14.41
C LYS A 84 4.89 13.48 -12.94
N ASN A 85 3.92 13.43 -12.02
CA ASN A 85 4.13 13.39 -10.57
C ASN A 85 4.20 11.95 -10.04
N VAL A 86 4.21 10.93 -10.90
CA VAL A 86 4.25 9.52 -10.49
C VAL A 86 5.52 8.86 -11.01
N THR A 87 6.26 8.23 -10.10
CA THR A 87 7.41 7.40 -10.46
C THR A 87 7.15 5.96 -10.03
N HIS A 88 7.21 5.02 -10.98
CA HIS A 88 7.11 3.60 -10.70
C HIS A 88 8.50 2.95 -10.69
N PHE A 89 8.90 2.47 -9.52
CA PHE A 89 10.10 1.68 -9.30
C PHE A 89 9.77 0.19 -9.35
N LYS A 90 10.34 -0.53 -10.30
CA LYS A 90 10.19 -2.00 -10.41
C LYS A 90 11.11 -2.69 -9.40
N GLU A 91 10.95 -2.36 -8.15
CA GLU A 91 11.77 -2.83 -7.05
C GLU A 91 10.91 -3.55 -6.03
N LYS A 92 11.48 -4.61 -5.44
CA LYS A 92 10.87 -5.30 -4.31
C LYS A 92 11.26 -4.59 -3.03
N ILE A 93 10.28 -4.35 -2.17
CA ILE A 93 10.51 -3.83 -0.82
C ILE A 93 10.71 -5.02 0.11
N GLY A 94 11.76 -4.96 0.94
CA GLY A 94 12.05 -6.05 1.85
C GLY A 94 13.34 -5.83 2.63
N SER A 95 14.00 -6.95 3.02
CA SER A 95 15.24 -6.93 3.78
C SER A 95 16.48 -6.91 2.88
N LEU A 96 17.64 -7.10 3.43
CA LEU A 96 19.05 -6.97 3.00
C LEU A 96 19.37 -6.95 1.49
N ASN A 97 18.69 -7.74 0.65
CA ASN A 97 18.94 -7.79 -0.80
C ASN A 97 17.88 -7.04 -1.62
N ASP A 98 16.86 -6.52 -0.96
CA ASP A 98 15.75 -5.77 -1.55
C ASP A 98 15.95 -4.26 -1.31
N THR A 99 15.01 -3.45 -1.77
CA THR A 99 15.00 -2.01 -1.46
C THR A 99 14.43 -1.80 -0.06
N THR A 100 15.21 -1.17 0.81
CA THR A 100 14.83 -0.87 2.20
C THR A 100 14.02 0.44 2.28
N ILE A 101 13.25 0.60 3.37
CA ILE A 101 12.53 1.86 3.66
C ILE A 101 13.48 3.06 3.71
N SER A 102 14.66 2.88 4.31
CA SER A 102 15.67 3.95 4.39
C SER A 102 16.14 4.40 2.99
N LYS A 103 16.35 3.45 2.05
CA LYS A 103 16.68 3.81 0.65
C LYS A 103 15.53 4.54 -0.04
N VAL A 104 14.29 4.15 0.23
CA VAL A 104 13.10 4.81 -0.33
C VAL A 104 13.00 6.24 0.17
N ILE A 105 13.10 6.45 1.48
CA ILE A 105 13.03 7.77 2.12
C ILE A 105 14.15 8.68 1.60
N ASN A 106 15.37 8.18 1.42
CA ASN A 106 16.51 8.96 0.89
C ASN A 106 16.33 9.45 -0.55
N ARG A 107 15.31 8.95 -1.28
CA ARG A 107 14.95 9.43 -2.63
C ARG A 107 13.98 10.61 -2.59
N ILE A 108 13.52 11.00 -1.41
CA ILE A 108 12.49 12.01 -1.20
C ILE A 108 13.12 13.24 -0.59
N GLU A 109 12.70 14.41 -1.01
CA GLU A 109 13.14 15.67 -0.42
C GLU A 109 12.73 15.77 1.06
N ASN A 110 13.61 16.31 1.88
CA ASN A 110 13.44 16.36 3.36
C ASN A 110 12.22 17.16 3.83
N ASN A 111 11.66 18.03 2.99
CA ASN A 111 10.50 18.88 3.31
C ASN A 111 9.15 18.22 2.99
N LYS A 112 9.15 17.01 2.43
CA LYS A 112 7.92 16.30 2.05
C LYS A 112 7.25 15.69 3.28
N LYS A 113 5.91 15.81 3.30
CA LYS A 113 5.03 15.18 4.31
C LYS A 113 4.51 13.87 3.73
N VAL A 114 5.12 12.77 4.17
CA VAL A 114 4.92 11.47 3.55
C VAL A 114 3.70 10.74 4.10
N PHE A 115 2.86 10.26 3.19
CA PHE A 115 1.90 9.19 3.42
C PHE A 115 2.48 7.87 2.90
N LEU A 116 2.65 6.88 3.77
CA LEU A 116 3.10 5.53 3.43
C LEU A 116 1.91 4.57 3.35
N LYS A 117 1.64 4.03 2.16
CA LYS A 117 0.73 2.89 1.95
C LYS A 117 1.56 1.63 1.77
N SER A 118 1.19 0.55 2.45
CA SER A 118 1.84 -0.76 2.31
C SER A 118 0.82 -1.88 2.22
N ASP A 119 0.87 -2.62 1.11
CA ASP A 119 0.07 -3.81 0.81
C ASP A 119 0.96 -4.79 0.02
N ILE A 120 1.80 -5.57 0.73
CA ILE A 120 2.87 -6.39 0.13
C ILE A 120 2.79 -7.88 0.44
N GLU A 121 1.57 -8.34 0.74
CA GLU A 121 1.23 -9.76 0.77
C GLU A 121 2.06 -10.59 1.77
N GLY A 122 2.34 -10.05 2.98
CA GLY A 122 2.92 -10.78 4.12
C GLY A 122 4.34 -10.39 4.51
N ASP A 123 5.00 -9.48 3.79
CA ASP A 123 6.33 -8.98 4.15
C ASP A 123 6.27 -7.74 5.08
N GLU A 124 5.08 -7.27 5.49
CA GLU A 124 4.85 -6.04 6.27
C GLU A 124 5.59 -6.05 7.61
N PHE A 125 5.70 -7.21 8.24
CA PHE A 125 6.35 -7.34 9.54
C PHE A 125 7.88 -7.11 9.52
N LYS A 126 8.50 -7.23 8.35
CA LYS A 126 9.96 -7.21 8.20
C LYS A 126 10.59 -5.82 8.31
N PHE A 127 9.80 -4.75 8.18
CA PHE A 127 10.32 -3.38 8.14
C PHE A 127 9.71 -2.43 9.19
N ILE A 128 9.06 -2.96 10.22
CA ILE A 128 8.52 -2.17 11.32
C ILE A 128 9.62 -1.32 11.99
N ASP A 129 10.80 -1.90 12.23
CA ASP A 129 11.94 -1.19 12.81
C ASP A 129 12.45 -0.08 11.88
N GLU A 130 12.46 -0.29 10.57
CA GLU A 130 12.86 0.73 9.61
C GLU A 130 11.83 1.88 9.52
N ILE A 131 10.54 1.57 9.65
CA ILE A 131 9.49 2.61 9.75
C ILE A 131 9.77 3.50 10.96
N ASN A 132 10.00 2.91 12.13
CA ASN A 132 10.28 3.68 13.35
C ASN A 132 11.55 4.52 13.22
N LYS A 133 12.63 3.98 12.63
CA LYS A 133 13.88 4.72 12.39
C LYS A 133 13.69 5.93 11.46
N ASN A 134 12.77 5.84 10.51
CA ASN A 134 12.48 6.89 9.53
C ASN A 134 11.21 7.69 9.85
N SER A 135 10.70 7.57 11.06
CA SER A 135 9.41 8.14 11.47
C SER A 135 9.27 9.63 11.25
N LYS A 136 10.36 10.40 11.38
CA LYS A 136 10.36 11.86 11.16
C LYS A 136 9.87 12.28 9.77
N ASN A 137 10.00 11.41 8.78
CA ASN A 137 9.54 11.68 7.42
C ASN A 137 8.11 11.18 7.17
N ILE A 138 7.62 10.23 7.99
CA ILE A 138 6.33 9.57 7.80
C ILE A 138 5.28 10.25 8.69
N HIS A 139 4.32 10.93 8.07
CA HIS A 139 3.25 11.66 8.76
C HIS A 139 2.01 10.81 8.98
N LEU A 140 1.71 9.99 7.99
CA LEU A 140 0.56 9.08 7.95
C LEU A 140 0.99 7.77 7.34
N MET A 141 0.45 6.64 7.79
CA MET A 141 0.62 5.36 7.12
C MET A 141 -0.64 4.52 7.19
N ALA A 142 -0.87 3.73 6.14
CA ALA A 142 -1.87 2.68 6.08
C ALA A 142 -1.16 1.38 5.69
N ILE A 143 -1.25 0.39 6.56
CA ILE A 143 -0.58 -0.91 6.37
C ILE A 143 -1.63 -2.00 6.39
N GLU A 144 -1.64 -2.84 5.34
CA GLU A 144 -2.43 -4.06 5.29
C GLU A 144 -1.58 -5.23 5.79
N PHE A 145 -1.95 -5.81 6.93
CA PHE A 145 -1.27 -6.94 7.55
C PHE A 145 -1.94 -8.24 7.14
N HIS A 146 -1.16 -9.14 6.56
CA HIS A 146 -1.63 -10.40 5.98
C HIS A 146 -1.36 -11.64 6.85
N PHE A 147 -2.07 -12.74 6.54
CA PHE A 147 -1.89 -14.07 7.14
C PHE A 147 -1.96 -14.06 8.67
N LEU A 148 -2.95 -13.37 9.24
CA LEU A 148 -3.09 -13.21 10.69
C LEU A 148 -3.46 -14.51 11.42
N ASP A 149 -3.92 -15.52 10.71
CA ASP A 149 -4.06 -16.89 11.23
C ASP A 149 -2.72 -17.50 11.67
N LYS A 150 -1.59 -17.05 11.09
CA LYS A 150 -0.23 -17.51 11.41
C LYS A 150 0.62 -16.45 12.12
N ASN A 151 0.37 -15.17 11.86
CA ASN A 151 1.25 -14.05 12.25
C ASN A 151 0.69 -13.20 13.39
N ARG A 152 -0.23 -13.74 14.21
CA ARG A 152 -0.91 -12.96 15.26
C ARG A 152 0.03 -12.33 16.30
N ASN A 153 1.03 -13.08 16.74
CA ASN A 153 2.00 -12.55 17.70
C ASN A 153 2.86 -11.45 17.06
N GLN A 154 3.28 -11.64 15.82
CA GLN A 154 4.00 -10.61 15.06
C GLN A 154 3.17 -9.34 14.87
N LEU A 155 1.82 -9.46 14.64
CA LEU A 155 0.93 -8.30 14.59
C LEU A 155 0.92 -7.53 15.92
N LYS A 156 0.80 -8.24 17.05
CA LYS A 156 0.83 -7.61 18.38
C LYS A 156 2.14 -6.87 18.62
N GLU A 157 3.26 -7.48 18.29
CA GLU A 157 4.60 -6.89 18.39
C GLU A 157 4.73 -5.68 17.46
N ALA A 158 4.30 -5.79 16.20
CA ALA A 158 4.33 -4.69 15.23
C ALA A 158 3.50 -3.49 15.70
N ILE A 159 2.28 -3.72 16.19
CA ILE A 159 1.43 -2.66 16.73
C ILE A 159 2.08 -2.03 17.97
N PHE A 160 2.65 -2.83 18.87
CA PHE A 160 3.33 -2.33 20.06
C PHE A 160 4.51 -1.43 19.69
N GLU A 161 5.36 -1.87 18.76
CA GLU A 161 6.52 -1.10 18.29
C GLU A 161 6.09 0.19 17.57
N LEU A 162 5.11 0.12 16.66
CA LEU A 162 4.61 1.29 15.95
C LEU A 162 3.95 2.30 16.89
N LYS A 163 3.25 1.84 17.92
CA LYS A 163 2.62 2.73 18.92
C LYS A 163 3.62 3.52 19.77
N LYS A 164 4.91 3.23 19.74
CA LYS A 164 5.92 4.08 20.38
C LYS A 164 5.98 5.45 19.71
N THR A 165 5.86 5.51 18.38
CA THR A 165 6.02 6.71 17.57
C THR A 165 4.72 7.20 16.94
N PHE A 166 3.77 6.31 16.69
CA PHE A 166 2.53 6.60 15.99
C PHE A 166 1.30 6.35 16.87
N ASN A 167 0.20 7.07 16.57
CA ASN A 167 -1.13 6.79 17.10
C ASN A 167 -1.86 5.86 16.12
N LEU A 168 -2.46 4.77 16.60
CA LEU A 168 -3.40 3.97 15.83
C LEU A 168 -4.73 4.73 15.77
N VAL A 169 -5.19 5.10 14.57
CA VAL A 169 -6.38 5.94 14.39
C VAL A 169 -7.53 5.24 13.67
N HIS A 170 -7.25 4.17 12.92
CA HIS A 170 -8.28 3.38 12.25
C HIS A 170 -7.86 1.93 12.11
N LEU A 171 -8.85 1.03 12.22
CA LEU A 171 -8.67 -0.40 12.04
C LEU A 171 -9.84 -0.94 11.23
N HIS A 172 -9.55 -1.64 10.13
CA HIS A 172 -10.55 -2.23 9.26
C HIS A 172 -10.18 -3.67 8.91
N GLY A 173 -11.14 -4.60 9.06
CA GLY A 173 -10.98 -5.98 8.62
C GLY A 173 -11.28 -6.10 7.12
N ASN A 174 -10.36 -6.70 6.35
CA ASN A 174 -10.61 -6.96 4.94
C ASN A 174 -11.69 -8.04 4.78
N ASN A 175 -12.86 -7.65 4.26
CA ASN A 175 -14.04 -8.52 4.15
C ASN A 175 -13.89 -9.64 3.10
N TYR A 176 -12.91 -9.53 2.20
CA TYR A 176 -12.66 -10.50 1.12
C TYR A 176 -11.68 -11.60 1.51
N ALA A 177 -10.85 -11.37 2.51
CA ALA A 177 -9.80 -12.30 2.93
C ALA A 177 -10.32 -13.46 3.81
N GLY A 178 -11.58 -13.37 4.29
CA GLY A 178 -12.17 -14.34 5.22
C GLY A 178 -11.69 -14.18 6.65
N TYR A 179 -12.07 -15.15 7.51
CA TYR A 179 -11.87 -15.10 8.94
C TYR A 179 -10.99 -16.24 9.43
N CYS A 180 -10.28 -16.01 10.53
CA CYS A 180 -9.59 -17.03 11.29
C CYS A 180 -10.60 -17.88 12.08
N SER A 181 -10.17 -19.01 12.66
CA SER A 181 -11.02 -19.91 13.45
C SER A 181 -11.65 -19.27 14.68
N ASP A 182 -11.09 -18.18 15.17
CA ASP A 182 -11.58 -17.40 16.33
C ASP A 182 -12.42 -16.17 15.92
N GLY A 183 -12.80 -16.07 14.64
CA GLY A 183 -13.65 -14.99 14.12
C GLY A 183 -12.94 -13.68 13.79
N LEU A 184 -11.62 -13.57 13.99
CA LEU A 184 -10.88 -12.39 13.57
C LEU A 184 -10.56 -12.43 12.06
N PRO A 185 -10.51 -11.27 11.37
CA PRO A 185 -10.12 -11.21 9.97
C PRO A 185 -8.73 -11.79 9.74
N LYS A 186 -8.51 -12.44 8.58
CA LYS A 186 -7.17 -12.93 8.16
C LYS A 186 -6.26 -11.80 7.68
N VAL A 187 -6.85 -10.67 7.32
CA VAL A 187 -6.16 -9.46 6.84
C VAL A 187 -6.76 -8.24 7.53
N LEU A 188 -5.90 -7.38 8.05
CA LEU A 188 -6.27 -6.13 8.70
C LEU A 188 -5.58 -4.94 8.05
N GLU A 189 -6.35 -3.94 7.68
CA GLU A 189 -5.86 -2.61 7.33
C GLU A 189 -5.80 -1.76 8.60
N ILE A 190 -4.62 -1.22 8.90
CA ILE A 190 -4.43 -0.36 10.08
C ILE A 190 -3.84 0.97 9.63
N THR A 191 -4.49 2.06 10.04
CA THR A 191 -4.00 3.42 9.78
C THR A 191 -3.38 4.00 11.05
N PHE A 192 -2.21 4.60 10.87
CA PHE A 192 -1.46 5.25 11.94
C PHE A 192 -1.13 6.70 11.56
N THR A 193 -1.15 7.61 12.53
CA THR A 193 -0.67 8.99 12.41
C THR A 193 0.53 9.22 13.31
N ASN A 194 1.50 9.96 12.86
CA ASN A 194 2.68 10.27 13.65
C ASN A 194 2.33 11.19 14.83
N LYS A 195 2.75 10.83 16.04
CA LYS A 195 2.47 11.58 17.28
C LYS A 195 3.07 12.99 17.29
N GLU A 196 4.20 13.19 16.61
CA GLU A 196 4.87 14.49 16.53
C GLU A 196 4.03 15.52 15.79
N TYR A 197 3.28 15.07 14.75
CA TYR A 197 2.52 15.96 13.88
C TYR A 197 1.03 15.99 14.19
N TYR A 198 0.50 14.97 14.84
CA TYR A 198 -0.93 14.82 15.13
C TYR A 198 -1.16 14.42 16.58
N LYS A 199 -1.66 15.37 17.38
CA LYS A 199 -2.16 15.06 18.72
C LYS A 199 -3.57 14.49 18.61
N VAL A 200 -3.78 13.28 19.10
CA VAL A 200 -5.12 12.73 19.31
C VAL A 200 -5.66 13.33 20.59
N ASN A 201 -6.80 14.01 20.54
CA ASN A 201 -7.49 14.41 21.77
C ASN A 201 -7.97 13.13 22.46
N GLU A 202 -7.38 12.80 23.59
CA GLU A 202 -7.91 11.78 24.50
C GLU A 202 -9.16 12.37 25.13
N ASN A 203 -10.33 11.99 24.59
CA ASN A 203 -11.64 12.22 25.22
C ASN A 203 -12.02 11.01 26.04
#